data_95c4c025445175980829e3479ecf645c
#
_entry.id   95c4c025445175980829e3479ecf645c
#
_cell.length_a   1.000
_cell.length_b   1.000
_cell.length_c   1.000
_cell.angle_alpha   90.00
_cell.angle_beta   90.00
_cell.angle_gamma   90.00
#
_symmetry.space_group_name_H-M   'P 1'
#
loop_
_entity.id
_entity.type
_entity.pdbx_description
1 polymer ?
#
loop_
_entity_poly.entity_id
_entity_poly.type
_entity_poly.pdbx_seq_one_letter_code
_entity_poly.pdbx_strand_id
1 'polypeptide(L)'
;MKVFKPLSELISLKGKRALITGSALGIGKAMAYRFAEAGADLELVDMNERGLKAVAGEFSTFKVEINIHKVDLSQKEEIDALWEKLKGKGPDILVNNAGIYPFKGFLEVDEAFFSRVMDINLKSTLLMCQHMIERRLKKGGVIINVGSIEAIIPFVEGMAPYSISKAGVIALTRSLAKEYGKNGFRINAIIPGGIITPGTKAVAKEITQLRLSLLRTGVLFSTRLPLKRGGQPDEVARIAVVLASDLSSYVHGALIPVDGGFLSA
;
A
#
# COMPACT_ATOMS: atom_id res chain seq x y z
N MET A 1 15.19 36.22 -6.12
CA MET A 1 14.06 35.59 -5.39
C MET A 1 13.89 34.17 -5.92
N LYS A 2 13.84 33.14 -5.05
CA LYS A 2 13.41 31.81 -5.48
C LYS A 2 11.94 31.91 -5.89
N VAL A 3 11.63 31.62 -7.16
CA VAL A 3 10.24 31.55 -7.62
C VAL A 3 9.64 30.30 -7.04
N PHE A 4 8.58 30.42 -6.24
CA PHE A 4 7.85 29.28 -5.72
C PHE A 4 7.07 28.61 -6.86
N LYS A 5 7.17 27.28 -6.97
CA LYS A 5 6.35 26.51 -7.89
C LYS A 5 4.87 26.53 -7.45
N PRO A 6 3.91 26.62 -8.37
CA PRO A 6 2.48 26.48 -8.06
C PRO A 6 2.16 25.12 -7.42
N LEU A 7 1.17 25.08 -6.56
CA LEU A 7 0.73 23.82 -5.93
C LEU A 7 0.28 22.76 -6.96
N SER A 8 -0.32 23.19 -8.06
CA SER A 8 -0.70 22.32 -9.18
C SER A 8 0.48 21.64 -9.86
N GLU A 9 1.65 22.28 -9.91
CA GLU A 9 2.87 21.66 -10.40
C GLU A 9 3.48 20.71 -9.36
N LEU A 10 3.46 21.12 -8.08
CA LEU A 10 4.04 20.33 -7.00
C LEU A 10 3.32 18.99 -6.78
N ILE A 11 1.98 18.94 -6.98
CA ILE A 11 1.19 17.73 -6.83
C ILE A 11 1.18 16.85 -8.10
N SER A 12 1.58 17.40 -9.24
CA SER A 12 1.53 16.72 -10.53
C SER A 12 2.48 15.51 -10.57
N LEU A 13 1.98 14.40 -11.09
CA LEU A 13 2.76 13.19 -11.39
C LEU A 13 2.97 13.01 -12.90
N LYS A 14 2.70 14.05 -13.70
CA LYS A 14 2.85 14.00 -15.15
C LYS A 14 4.30 13.63 -15.55
N GLY A 15 4.41 12.65 -16.45
CA GLY A 15 5.70 12.12 -16.90
C GLY A 15 6.37 11.19 -15.89
N LYS A 16 5.69 10.81 -14.78
CA LYS A 16 6.11 9.77 -13.86
C LYS A 16 5.37 8.48 -14.16
N ARG A 17 6.02 7.34 -13.89
CA ARG A 17 5.44 6.01 -13.98
C ARG A 17 5.32 5.41 -12.58
N ALA A 18 4.13 4.97 -12.21
CA ALA A 18 3.83 4.40 -10.90
C ALA A 18 3.46 2.92 -11.00
N LEU A 19 4.16 2.05 -10.28
CA LEU A 19 3.80 0.66 -10.09
C LEU A 19 3.04 0.52 -8.77
N ILE A 20 1.83 -0.04 -8.83
CA ILE A 20 0.95 -0.18 -7.68
C ILE A 20 0.54 -1.64 -7.54
N THR A 21 0.88 -2.27 -6.41
CA THR A 21 0.49 -3.64 -6.10
C THR A 21 -0.86 -3.71 -5.39
N GLY A 22 -1.63 -4.79 -5.62
CA GLY A 22 -2.99 -4.94 -5.07
C GLY A 22 -3.95 -3.89 -5.63
N SER A 23 -3.83 -3.58 -6.93
CA SER A 23 -4.52 -2.45 -7.58
C SER A 23 -5.89 -2.79 -8.17
N ALA A 24 -6.33 -4.05 -8.09
CA ALA A 24 -7.63 -4.45 -8.65
C ALA A 24 -8.84 -3.96 -7.83
N LEU A 25 -8.66 -3.63 -6.54
CA LEU A 25 -9.76 -3.23 -5.65
C LEU A 25 -9.27 -2.39 -4.45
N GLY A 26 -10.22 -1.85 -3.69
CA GLY A 26 -9.96 -1.21 -2.40
C GLY A 26 -9.02 -0.01 -2.46
N ILE A 27 -8.05 0.04 -1.55
CA ILE A 27 -7.09 1.14 -1.41
C ILE A 27 -6.21 1.23 -2.65
N GLY A 28 -5.71 0.10 -3.18
CA GLY A 28 -4.84 0.08 -4.36
C GLY A 28 -5.54 0.61 -5.62
N LYS A 29 -6.83 0.25 -5.83
CA LYS A 29 -7.64 0.82 -6.92
C LYS A 29 -7.81 2.33 -6.76
N ALA A 30 -8.11 2.81 -5.55
CA ALA A 30 -8.25 4.24 -5.28
C ALA A 30 -6.94 5.00 -5.50
N MET A 31 -5.79 4.42 -5.09
CA MET A 31 -4.48 4.98 -5.38
C MET A 31 -4.23 5.05 -6.88
N ALA A 32 -4.50 3.98 -7.63
CA ALA A 32 -4.35 3.96 -9.09
C ALA A 32 -5.19 5.06 -9.75
N TYR A 33 -6.44 5.26 -9.32
CA TYR A 33 -7.30 6.34 -9.80
C TYR A 33 -6.67 7.71 -9.59
N ARG A 34 -6.26 8.01 -8.34
CA ARG A 34 -5.69 9.33 -8.01
C ARG A 34 -4.33 9.58 -8.68
N PHE A 35 -3.54 8.54 -8.89
CA PHE A 35 -2.27 8.65 -9.62
C PHE A 35 -2.50 8.93 -11.11
N ALA A 36 -3.49 8.27 -11.75
CA ALA A 36 -3.90 8.58 -13.13
C ALA A 36 -4.42 10.00 -13.27
N GLU A 37 -5.27 10.45 -12.32
CA GLU A 37 -5.79 11.82 -12.27
C GLU A 37 -4.66 12.85 -12.13
N ALA A 38 -3.62 12.53 -11.33
CA ALA A 38 -2.43 13.37 -11.19
C ALA A 38 -1.47 13.30 -12.39
N GLY A 39 -1.77 12.48 -13.41
CA GLY A 39 -1.06 12.39 -14.67
C GLY A 39 0.06 11.34 -14.73
N ALA A 40 0.12 10.39 -13.80
CA ALA A 40 1.10 9.30 -13.85
C ALA A 40 0.68 8.20 -14.81
N ASP A 41 1.63 7.64 -15.58
CA ASP A 41 1.48 6.33 -16.21
C ASP A 41 1.44 5.22 -15.16
N LEU A 42 0.67 4.17 -15.39
CA LEU A 42 0.39 3.13 -14.41
C LEU A 42 0.87 1.75 -14.85
N GLU A 43 1.55 1.05 -13.94
CA GLU A 43 1.81 -0.38 -13.96
C GLU A 43 0.99 -1.03 -12.83
N LEU A 44 -0.19 -1.57 -13.17
CA LEU A 44 -1.13 -2.12 -12.21
C LEU A 44 -0.86 -3.60 -11.99
N VAL A 45 -0.61 -3.99 -10.75
CA VAL A 45 -0.24 -5.36 -10.39
C VAL A 45 -1.26 -5.95 -9.43
N ASP A 46 -1.82 -7.11 -9.76
CA ASP A 46 -2.72 -7.89 -8.90
C ASP A 46 -2.78 -9.35 -9.39
N MET A 47 -3.15 -10.28 -8.53
CA MET A 47 -3.47 -11.65 -8.95
C MET A 47 -4.84 -11.75 -9.64
N ASN A 48 -5.75 -10.80 -9.40
CA ASN A 48 -7.09 -10.72 -9.99
C ASN A 48 -7.07 -10.00 -11.35
N GLU A 49 -6.73 -10.73 -12.40
CA GLU A 49 -6.68 -10.19 -13.77
C GLU A 49 -8.00 -9.55 -14.24
N ARG A 50 -9.15 -10.16 -13.88
CA ARG A 50 -10.47 -9.61 -14.23
C ARG A 50 -10.68 -8.24 -13.58
N GLY A 51 -10.27 -8.09 -12.31
CA GLY A 51 -10.33 -6.82 -11.61
C GLY A 51 -9.41 -5.78 -12.24
N LEU A 52 -8.18 -6.15 -12.64
CA LEU A 52 -7.26 -5.26 -13.35
C LEU A 52 -7.85 -4.75 -14.67
N LYS A 53 -8.44 -5.65 -15.48
CA LYS A 53 -9.09 -5.27 -16.76
C LYS A 53 -10.24 -4.28 -16.54
N ALA A 54 -11.05 -4.50 -15.49
CA ALA A 54 -12.14 -3.59 -15.14
C ALA A 54 -11.61 -2.20 -14.73
N VAL A 55 -10.57 -2.15 -13.90
CA VAL A 55 -9.91 -0.89 -13.48
C VAL A 55 -9.32 -0.15 -14.68
N ALA A 56 -8.59 -0.83 -15.56
CA ALA A 56 -8.02 -0.22 -16.75
C ALA A 56 -9.10 0.35 -17.67
N GLY A 57 -10.24 -0.34 -17.83
CA GLY A 57 -11.40 0.14 -18.58
C GLY A 57 -12.02 1.40 -17.96
N GLU A 58 -12.23 1.43 -16.64
CA GLU A 58 -12.76 2.60 -15.93
C GLU A 58 -11.84 3.82 -16.08
N PHE A 59 -10.53 3.62 -16.15
CA PHE A 59 -9.54 4.71 -16.19
C PHE A 59 -9.17 5.14 -17.61
N SER A 60 -9.80 4.55 -18.64
CA SER A 60 -9.54 4.86 -20.05
C SER A 60 -9.77 6.34 -20.45
N THR A 61 -10.51 7.09 -19.63
CA THR A 61 -10.72 8.53 -19.82
C THR A 61 -9.52 9.39 -19.44
N PHE A 62 -8.60 8.87 -18.62
CA PHE A 62 -7.35 9.55 -18.29
C PHE A 62 -6.37 9.45 -19.46
N LYS A 63 -5.67 10.54 -19.74
CA LYS A 63 -4.68 10.60 -20.82
C LYS A 63 -3.31 10.10 -20.34
N VAL A 64 -3.25 8.85 -19.85
CA VAL A 64 -2.05 8.20 -19.32
C VAL A 64 -1.95 6.77 -19.85
N GLU A 65 -0.74 6.23 -19.91
CA GLU A 65 -0.52 4.82 -20.26
C GLU A 65 -0.91 3.94 -19.06
N ILE A 66 -1.68 2.88 -19.27
CA ILE A 66 -2.09 1.94 -18.23
C ILE A 66 -1.77 0.52 -18.69
N ASN A 67 -0.84 -0.10 -18.00
CA ASN A 67 -0.45 -1.49 -18.20
C ASN A 67 -0.93 -2.33 -17.03
N ILE A 68 -1.37 -3.56 -17.29
CA ILE A 68 -1.84 -4.50 -16.28
C ILE A 68 -0.94 -5.74 -16.25
N HIS A 69 -0.66 -6.21 -15.04
CA HIS A 69 0.19 -7.38 -14.79
C HIS A 69 -0.49 -8.31 -13.78
N LYS A 70 -0.90 -9.49 -14.25
CA LYS A 70 -1.32 -10.56 -13.36
C LYS A 70 -0.07 -11.17 -12.73
N VAL A 71 0.05 -11.06 -11.41
CA VAL A 71 1.21 -11.55 -10.65
C VAL A 71 0.74 -12.07 -9.29
N ASP A 72 1.16 -13.27 -8.94
CA ASP A 72 1.08 -13.77 -7.57
C ASP A 72 2.34 -13.35 -6.82
N LEU A 73 2.19 -12.34 -5.95
CA LEU A 73 3.30 -11.78 -5.18
C LEU A 73 3.86 -12.72 -4.09
N SER A 74 3.22 -13.87 -3.84
CA SER A 74 3.82 -14.92 -2.99
C SER A 74 4.94 -15.67 -3.70
N GLN A 75 4.97 -15.60 -5.04
CA GLN A 75 5.94 -16.29 -5.88
C GLN A 75 7.04 -15.33 -6.32
N LYS A 76 8.27 -15.58 -5.86
CA LYS A 76 9.44 -14.75 -6.20
C LYS A 76 9.68 -14.71 -7.71
N GLU A 77 9.51 -15.85 -8.38
CA GLU A 77 9.72 -16.02 -9.82
C GLU A 77 8.79 -15.11 -10.64
N GLU A 78 7.54 -14.91 -10.18
CA GLU A 78 6.60 -14.01 -10.85
C GLU A 78 6.97 -12.54 -10.63
N ILE A 79 7.49 -12.20 -9.44
CA ILE A 79 8.03 -10.86 -9.17
C ILE A 79 9.23 -10.59 -10.07
N ASP A 80 10.20 -11.50 -10.15
CA ASP A 80 11.37 -11.36 -11.00
C ASP A 80 10.99 -11.19 -12.49
N ALA A 81 10.04 -12.00 -12.97
CA ALA A 81 9.51 -11.93 -14.33
C ALA A 81 8.80 -10.59 -14.62
N LEU A 82 8.05 -10.06 -13.67
CA LEU A 82 7.44 -8.72 -13.76
C LEU A 82 8.53 -7.67 -14.00
N TRP A 83 9.56 -7.66 -13.15
CA TRP A 83 10.61 -6.67 -13.24
C TRP A 83 11.47 -6.80 -14.51
N GLU A 84 11.63 -8.01 -15.06
CA GLU A 84 12.28 -8.18 -16.38
C GLU A 84 11.42 -7.57 -17.51
N LYS A 85 10.11 -7.71 -17.48
CA LYS A 85 9.20 -7.04 -18.45
C LYS A 85 9.29 -5.51 -18.37
N LEU A 86 9.58 -4.96 -17.19
CA LEU A 86 9.72 -3.52 -16.97
C LEU A 86 11.13 -2.98 -17.28
N LYS A 87 12.05 -3.82 -17.80
CA LYS A 87 13.42 -3.42 -18.12
C LYS A 87 13.43 -2.28 -19.15
N GLY A 88 14.12 -1.19 -18.83
CA GLY A 88 14.18 0.01 -19.67
C GLY A 88 13.02 1.01 -19.48
N LYS A 89 11.90 0.58 -18.89
CA LYS A 89 10.73 1.43 -18.58
C LYS A 89 10.31 1.32 -17.11
N GLY A 90 11.25 1.10 -16.21
CA GLY A 90 10.97 0.90 -14.78
C GLY A 90 10.25 2.10 -14.14
N PRO A 91 9.44 1.85 -13.10
CA PRO A 91 8.65 2.88 -12.44
C PRO A 91 9.53 3.92 -11.73
N ASP A 92 9.04 5.16 -11.65
CA ASP A 92 9.60 6.23 -10.79
C ASP A 92 9.08 6.12 -9.36
N ILE A 93 7.89 5.53 -9.22
CA ILE A 93 7.15 5.42 -7.97
C ILE A 93 6.72 3.96 -7.79
N LEU A 94 7.03 3.39 -6.64
CA LEU A 94 6.56 2.07 -6.22
C LEU A 94 5.61 2.21 -5.04
N VAL A 95 4.40 1.63 -5.17
CA VAL A 95 3.43 1.55 -4.08
C VAL A 95 3.22 0.08 -3.72
N ASN A 96 3.75 -0.34 -2.60
CA ASN A 96 3.57 -1.67 -2.02
C ASN A 96 2.29 -1.66 -1.16
N ASN A 97 1.15 -1.94 -1.80
CA ASN A 97 -0.17 -1.96 -1.16
C ASN A 97 -0.75 -3.36 -1.01
N ALA A 98 -0.37 -4.31 -1.86
CA ALA A 98 -0.88 -5.68 -1.78
C ALA A 98 -0.72 -6.27 -0.37
N GLY A 99 -1.73 -7.00 0.07
CA GLY A 99 -1.69 -7.66 1.36
C GLY A 99 -2.98 -8.42 1.66
N ILE A 100 -2.84 -9.42 2.51
CA ILE A 100 -3.94 -10.23 3.05
C ILE A 100 -3.97 -10.09 4.56
N TYR A 101 -5.16 -10.22 5.15
CA TYR A 101 -5.40 -10.13 6.60
C TYR A 101 -6.36 -11.23 7.08
N PRO A 102 -5.96 -12.52 6.91
CA PRO A 102 -6.76 -13.64 7.36
C PRO A 102 -6.74 -13.76 8.88
N PHE A 103 -7.81 -14.29 9.46
CA PHE A 103 -7.96 -14.50 10.89
C PHE A 103 -7.70 -15.97 11.25
N LYS A 104 -6.87 -16.20 12.27
CA LYS A 104 -6.66 -17.53 12.85
C LYS A 104 -6.26 -17.40 14.33
N GLY A 105 -6.88 -18.20 15.21
CA GLY A 105 -6.49 -18.22 16.62
C GLY A 105 -4.99 -18.50 16.77
N PHE A 106 -4.30 -17.81 17.68
CA PHE A 106 -2.83 -17.86 17.75
C PHE A 106 -2.31 -19.30 17.92
N LEU A 107 -2.95 -20.10 18.77
CA LEU A 107 -2.55 -21.50 18.98
C LEU A 107 -2.88 -22.43 17.80
N GLU A 108 -3.67 -21.98 16.85
CA GLU A 108 -4.04 -22.71 15.64
C GLU A 108 -3.17 -22.32 14.44
N VAL A 109 -2.33 -21.28 14.57
CA VAL A 109 -1.45 -20.82 13.48
C VAL A 109 -0.41 -21.90 13.21
N ASP A 110 -0.48 -22.49 12.02
CA ASP A 110 0.52 -23.40 11.49
C ASP A 110 1.54 -22.66 10.61
N GLU A 111 2.61 -23.36 10.25
CA GLU A 111 3.70 -22.82 9.43
C GLU A 111 3.20 -22.35 8.05
N ALA A 112 2.31 -23.10 7.42
CA ALA A 112 1.80 -22.75 6.08
C ALA A 112 0.97 -21.47 6.11
N PHE A 113 0.12 -21.28 7.12
CA PHE A 113 -0.65 -20.06 7.31
C PHE A 113 0.27 -18.86 7.57
N PHE A 114 1.24 -19.02 8.48
CA PHE A 114 2.20 -17.98 8.80
C PHE A 114 3.02 -17.58 7.57
N SER A 115 3.62 -18.57 6.88
CA SER A 115 4.44 -18.33 5.68
C SER A 115 3.64 -17.61 4.59
N ARG A 116 2.38 -18.03 4.33
CA ARG A 116 1.53 -17.35 3.35
C ARG A 116 1.32 -15.87 3.66
N VAL A 117 1.08 -15.52 4.93
CA VAL A 117 0.91 -14.11 5.34
C VAL A 117 2.21 -13.34 5.17
N MET A 118 3.33 -13.93 5.59
CA MET A 118 4.65 -13.29 5.49
C MET A 118 5.10 -13.12 4.04
N ASP A 119 4.89 -14.14 3.20
CA ASP A 119 5.29 -14.09 1.78
C ASP A 119 4.56 -12.98 1.04
N ILE A 120 3.23 -12.86 1.24
CA ILE A 120 2.42 -11.86 0.54
C ILE A 120 2.63 -10.45 1.12
N ASN A 121 2.67 -10.28 2.45
CA ASN A 121 2.65 -8.96 3.06
C ASN A 121 4.04 -8.33 3.23
N LEU A 122 5.06 -9.13 3.54
CA LEU A 122 6.39 -8.63 3.88
C LEU A 122 7.46 -9.01 2.85
N LYS A 123 7.59 -10.31 2.53
CA LYS A 123 8.63 -10.77 1.59
C LYS A 123 8.43 -10.15 0.20
N SER A 124 7.19 -10.11 -0.29
CA SER A 124 6.89 -9.43 -1.56
C SER A 124 7.30 -7.96 -1.53
N THR A 125 6.95 -7.25 -0.45
CA THR A 125 7.31 -5.83 -0.27
C THR A 125 8.83 -5.65 -0.29
N LEU A 126 9.58 -6.53 0.38
CA LEU A 126 11.04 -6.52 0.37
C LEU A 126 11.59 -6.73 -1.04
N LEU A 127 11.14 -7.76 -1.76
CA LEU A 127 11.61 -8.07 -3.11
C LEU A 127 11.28 -6.94 -4.10
N MET A 128 10.07 -6.38 -4.03
CA MET A 128 9.68 -5.24 -4.87
C MET A 128 10.57 -4.01 -4.60
N CYS A 129 10.90 -3.73 -3.33
CA CYS A 129 11.82 -2.66 -2.97
C CYS A 129 13.24 -2.94 -3.49
N GLN A 130 13.74 -4.19 -3.38
CA GLN A 130 15.05 -4.56 -3.89
C GLN A 130 15.18 -4.28 -5.39
N HIS A 131 14.24 -4.78 -6.18
CA HIS A 131 14.22 -4.54 -7.63
C HIS A 131 14.15 -3.05 -7.98
N MET A 132 13.28 -2.29 -7.29
CA MET A 132 13.16 -0.85 -7.51
C MET A 132 14.48 -0.12 -7.23
N ILE A 133 15.11 -0.43 -6.10
CA ILE A 133 16.35 0.24 -5.67
C ILE A 133 17.48 -0.14 -6.60
N GLU A 134 17.67 -1.43 -6.92
CA GLU A 134 18.71 -1.90 -7.84
C GLU A 134 18.65 -1.20 -9.19
N ARG A 135 17.47 -1.15 -9.79
CA ARG A 135 17.27 -0.56 -11.13
C ARG A 135 17.40 0.96 -11.15
N ARG A 136 17.24 1.60 -10.00
CA ARG A 136 17.25 3.06 -9.89
C ARG A 136 18.33 3.62 -8.95
N LEU A 137 19.30 2.84 -8.59
CA LEU A 137 20.33 3.22 -7.60
C LEU A 137 21.02 4.57 -7.90
N LYS A 138 21.17 4.93 -9.18
CA LYS A 138 21.78 6.19 -9.65
C LYS A 138 20.74 7.30 -9.93
N LYS A 139 19.43 6.98 -9.94
CA LYS A 139 18.37 7.94 -10.33
C LYS A 139 17.47 8.32 -9.16
N GLY A 140 17.45 7.49 -8.13
CA GLY A 140 16.49 7.62 -7.03
C GLY A 140 15.05 7.28 -7.44
N GLY A 141 14.10 7.56 -6.56
CA GLY A 141 12.70 7.30 -6.80
C GLY A 141 11.87 7.45 -5.52
N VAL A 142 10.59 7.12 -5.61
CA VAL A 142 9.69 7.16 -4.46
C VAL A 142 9.17 5.75 -4.17
N ILE A 143 9.25 5.34 -2.90
CA ILE A 143 8.65 4.08 -2.42
C ILE A 143 7.66 4.42 -1.32
N ILE A 144 6.42 3.94 -1.49
CA ILE A 144 5.34 4.08 -0.53
C ILE A 144 4.91 2.67 -0.11
N ASN A 145 5.14 2.33 1.15
CA ASN A 145 4.72 1.06 1.72
C ASN A 145 3.42 1.25 2.50
N VAL A 146 2.49 0.29 2.38
CA VAL A 146 1.24 0.32 3.15
C VAL A 146 1.38 -0.58 4.38
N GLY A 147 1.54 0.07 5.53
CA GLY A 147 1.52 -0.56 6.85
C GLY A 147 0.10 -0.81 7.37
N SER A 148 -0.08 -0.71 8.67
CA SER A 148 -1.38 -0.79 9.36
C SER A 148 -1.28 -0.26 10.79
N ILE A 149 -2.38 0.26 11.35
CA ILE A 149 -2.48 0.56 12.77
C ILE A 149 -2.26 -0.69 13.64
N GLU A 150 -2.63 -1.89 13.15
CA GLU A 150 -2.40 -3.19 13.80
C GLU A 150 -0.92 -3.47 14.10
N ALA A 151 -0.01 -2.89 13.33
CA ALA A 151 1.43 -3.01 13.56
C ALA A 151 1.95 -2.12 14.71
N ILE A 152 1.14 -1.15 15.14
CA ILE A 152 1.50 -0.17 16.19
C ILE A 152 0.73 -0.45 17.47
N ILE A 153 -0.59 -0.60 17.36
CA ILE A 153 -1.48 -0.95 18.46
C ILE A 153 -2.37 -2.12 18.00
N PRO A 154 -1.97 -3.38 18.25
CA PRO A 154 -2.82 -4.54 17.97
C PRO A 154 -4.12 -4.46 18.77
N PHE A 155 -5.25 -4.60 18.10
CA PHE A 155 -6.57 -4.51 18.73
C PHE A 155 -7.54 -5.62 18.29
N VAL A 156 -7.18 -6.38 17.25
CA VAL A 156 -8.00 -7.48 16.73
C VAL A 156 -7.40 -8.84 17.08
N GLU A 157 -8.16 -9.69 17.76
CA GLU A 157 -7.75 -11.07 18.03
C GLU A 157 -7.62 -11.88 16.75
N GLY A 158 -6.67 -12.82 16.72
CA GLY A 158 -6.45 -13.71 15.57
C GLY A 158 -5.66 -13.07 14.42
N MET A 159 -5.07 -11.90 14.60
CA MET A 159 -4.29 -11.20 13.57
C MET A 159 -2.79 -11.17 13.84
N ALA A 160 -2.25 -11.96 14.77
CA ALA A 160 -0.83 -11.92 15.12
C ALA A 160 0.13 -12.03 13.90
N PRO A 161 -0.03 -12.97 12.94
CA PRO A 161 0.82 -13.03 11.76
C PRO A 161 0.72 -11.76 10.88
N TYR A 162 -0.47 -11.18 10.76
CA TYR A 162 -0.68 -9.93 10.04
C TYR A 162 0.06 -8.77 10.72
N SER A 163 -0.12 -8.60 12.02
CA SER A 163 0.54 -7.54 12.80
C SER A 163 2.06 -7.65 12.69
N ILE A 164 2.62 -8.86 12.81
CA ILE A 164 4.06 -9.13 12.60
C ILE A 164 4.49 -8.70 11.20
N SER A 165 3.75 -9.10 10.17
CA SER A 165 4.10 -8.76 8.78
C SER A 165 4.11 -7.25 8.55
N LYS A 166 3.12 -6.53 9.09
CA LYS A 166 3.02 -5.07 8.94
C LYS A 166 4.01 -4.30 9.81
N ALA A 167 4.39 -4.83 10.98
CA ALA A 167 5.52 -4.32 11.77
C ALA A 167 6.85 -4.48 11.00
N GLY A 168 7.04 -5.61 10.31
CA GLY A 168 8.16 -5.83 9.41
C GLY A 168 8.22 -4.80 8.26
N VAL A 169 7.08 -4.45 7.66
CA VAL A 169 7.00 -3.40 6.62
C VAL A 169 7.40 -2.03 7.16
N ILE A 170 7.02 -1.69 8.41
CA ILE A 170 7.44 -0.45 9.07
C ILE A 170 8.96 -0.43 9.29
N ALA A 171 9.51 -1.52 9.82
CA ALA A 171 10.96 -1.65 10.03
C ALA A 171 11.73 -1.55 8.71
N LEU A 172 11.29 -2.27 7.67
CA LEU A 172 11.86 -2.22 6.33
C LEU A 172 11.84 -0.79 5.77
N THR A 173 10.73 -0.06 5.90
CA THR A 173 10.61 1.32 5.44
C THR A 173 11.68 2.22 6.05
N ARG A 174 11.87 2.15 7.37
CA ARG A 174 12.86 2.97 8.09
C ARG A 174 14.29 2.59 7.74
N SER A 175 14.58 1.28 7.63
CA SER A 175 15.91 0.79 7.25
C SER A 175 16.29 1.26 5.86
N LEU A 176 15.41 1.06 4.87
CA LEU A 176 15.67 1.48 3.49
C LEU A 176 15.76 3.00 3.35
N ALA A 177 14.95 3.75 4.10
CA ALA A 177 15.06 5.19 4.13
C ALA A 177 16.45 5.63 4.57
N LYS A 178 16.96 5.10 5.69
CA LYS A 178 18.31 5.41 6.18
C LYS A 178 19.40 5.05 5.17
N GLU A 179 19.29 3.88 4.53
CA GLU A 179 20.34 3.38 3.63
C GLU A 179 20.38 4.09 2.29
N TYR A 180 19.22 4.36 1.68
CA TYR A 180 19.10 4.80 0.28
C TYR A 180 18.66 6.25 0.09
N GLY A 181 18.49 7.05 1.14
CA GLY A 181 18.23 8.48 1.04
C GLY A 181 19.31 9.22 0.26
N LYS A 182 20.59 8.89 0.48
CA LYS A 182 21.74 9.43 -0.27
C LYS A 182 21.73 9.11 -1.77
N ASN A 183 20.98 8.10 -2.19
CA ASN A 183 20.81 7.71 -3.60
C ASN A 183 19.60 8.41 -4.25
N GLY A 184 18.98 9.39 -3.59
CA GLY A 184 17.84 10.14 -4.12
C GLY A 184 16.49 9.43 -3.98
N PHE A 185 16.39 8.40 -3.13
CA PHE A 185 15.11 7.78 -2.79
C PHE A 185 14.39 8.55 -1.68
N ARG A 186 13.05 8.66 -1.80
CA ARG A 186 12.16 8.99 -0.71
C ARG A 186 11.32 7.75 -0.39
N ILE A 187 11.38 7.26 0.83
CA ILE A 187 10.75 6.01 1.25
C ILE A 187 9.94 6.29 2.50
N ASN A 188 8.62 6.09 2.43
CA ASN A 188 7.69 6.36 3.52
C ASN A 188 6.66 5.24 3.63
N ALA A 189 5.99 5.16 4.77
CA ALA A 189 4.84 4.28 4.95
C ALA A 189 3.57 5.08 5.24
N ILE A 190 2.46 4.65 4.65
CA ILE A 190 1.11 5.05 5.08
C ILE A 190 0.62 4.00 6.07
N ILE A 191 -0.03 4.44 7.13
CA ILE A 191 -0.56 3.60 8.20
C ILE A 191 -2.09 3.75 8.22
N PRO A 192 -2.83 2.98 7.38
CA PRO A 192 -4.28 3.04 7.37
C PRO A 192 -4.88 2.49 8.66
N GLY A 193 -5.98 3.10 9.08
CA GLY A 193 -6.87 2.57 10.11
C GLY A 193 -7.96 1.68 9.53
N GLY A 194 -9.15 1.74 10.11
CA GLY A 194 -10.33 1.01 9.63
C GLY A 194 -10.89 1.63 8.34
N ILE A 195 -10.38 1.18 7.21
CA ILE A 195 -10.82 1.64 5.87
C ILE A 195 -11.91 0.72 5.33
N ILE A 196 -13.01 1.30 4.87
CA ILE A 196 -14.18 0.56 4.33
C ILE A 196 -13.86 0.12 2.90
N THR A 197 -13.49 -1.15 2.73
CA THR A 197 -13.17 -1.77 1.44
C THR A 197 -14.07 -2.98 1.18
N PRO A 198 -14.15 -3.51 -0.05
CA PRO A 198 -14.80 -4.78 -0.29
C PRO A 198 -14.24 -5.93 0.58
N GLY A 199 -12.92 -5.96 0.81
CA GLY A 199 -12.26 -6.93 1.66
C GLY A 199 -12.68 -6.81 3.12
N THR A 200 -12.68 -5.59 3.72
CA THR A 200 -13.12 -5.39 5.10
C THR A 200 -14.61 -5.67 5.30
N LYS A 201 -15.45 -5.42 4.28
CA LYS A 201 -16.87 -5.79 4.31
C LYS A 201 -17.07 -7.30 4.29
N ALA A 202 -16.30 -8.05 3.50
CA ALA A 202 -16.35 -9.51 3.47
C ALA A 202 -15.98 -10.10 4.83
N VAL A 203 -14.88 -9.63 5.42
CA VAL A 203 -14.44 -10.02 6.76
C VAL A 203 -15.49 -9.66 7.81
N ALA A 204 -16.07 -8.46 7.79
CA ALA A 204 -17.13 -8.08 8.73
C ALA A 204 -18.36 -9.02 8.66
N LYS A 205 -18.68 -9.52 7.46
CA LYS A 205 -19.76 -10.48 7.25
C LYS A 205 -19.43 -11.86 7.84
N GLU A 206 -18.21 -12.35 7.68
CA GLU A 206 -17.76 -13.61 8.29
C GLU A 206 -17.73 -13.51 9.83
N ILE A 207 -17.30 -12.38 10.36
CA ILE A 207 -17.24 -12.07 11.79
C ILE A 207 -18.63 -12.12 12.42
N THR A 208 -19.64 -11.51 11.80
CA THR A 208 -21.03 -11.47 12.32
C THR A 208 -21.66 -12.85 12.37
N GLN A 209 -21.17 -13.81 11.59
CA GLN A 209 -21.68 -15.18 11.58
C GLN A 209 -21.00 -16.11 12.59
N LEU A 210 -19.82 -15.79 13.13
CA LEU A 210 -18.97 -16.75 13.83
C LEU A 210 -18.56 -16.41 15.26
N ARG A 211 -18.53 -15.15 15.76
CA ARG A 211 -18.07 -14.85 17.13
C ARG A 211 -18.60 -13.55 17.72
N LEU A 212 -19.26 -13.62 18.88
CA LEU A 212 -19.62 -12.49 19.75
C LEU A 212 -18.41 -11.62 20.19
N SER A 213 -17.21 -12.20 20.30
CA SER A 213 -15.98 -11.49 20.68
C SER A 213 -15.58 -10.38 19.66
N LEU A 214 -15.84 -10.61 18.40
CA LEU A 214 -15.50 -9.67 17.34
C LEU A 214 -16.50 -8.52 17.20
N LEU A 215 -17.75 -8.69 17.67
CA LEU A 215 -18.68 -7.59 17.84
C LEU A 215 -18.19 -6.61 18.90
N ARG A 216 -17.63 -7.12 20.02
CA ARG A 216 -16.96 -6.28 21.04
C ARG A 216 -15.78 -5.51 20.45
N THR A 217 -14.95 -6.13 19.61
CA THR A 217 -13.83 -5.48 18.92
C THR A 217 -14.31 -4.34 18.02
N GLY A 218 -15.41 -4.53 17.26
CA GLY A 218 -16.00 -3.47 16.44
C GLY A 218 -16.51 -2.28 17.26
N VAL A 219 -17.14 -2.53 18.41
CA VAL A 219 -17.58 -1.49 19.35
C VAL A 219 -16.37 -0.77 19.95
N LEU A 220 -15.36 -1.51 20.44
CA LEU A 220 -14.14 -0.94 21.00
C LEU A 220 -13.39 -0.09 19.94
N PHE A 221 -13.32 -0.57 18.71
CA PHE A 221 -12.73 0.20 17.60
C PHE A 221 -13.50 1.52 17.40
N SER A 222 -14.83 1.47 17.30
CA SER A 222 -15.65 2.66 17.06
C SER A 222 -15.63 3.65 18.23
N THR A 223 -15.53 3.18 19.47
CA THR A 223 -15.43 4.06 20.65
C THR A 223 -14.08 4.77 20.73
N ARG A 224 -12.99 4.09 20.33
CA ARG A 224 -11.64 4.65 20.29
C ARG A 224 -11.42 5.60 19.10
N LEU A 225 -12.31 5.63 18.11
CA LEU A 225 -12.10 6.38 16.87
C LEU A 225 -12.62 7.83 17.00
N PRO A 226 -11.76 8.87 17.13
CA PRO A 226 -12.20 10.26 17.32
C PRO A 226 -13.12 10.77 16.23
N LEU A 227 -12.85 10.46 14.94
CA LEU A 227 -13.71 10.88 13.83
C LEU A 227 -15.03 10.11 13.72
N LYS A 228 -15.28 9.09 14.60
CA LYS A 228 -16.53 8.33 14.69
C LYS A 228 -17.05 7.73 13.38
N ARG A 229 -16.19 7.52 12.40
CA ARG A 229 -16.52 6.88 11.13
C ARG A 229 -15.32 6.10 10.57
N GLY A 230 -15.57 5.07 9.80
CA GLY A 230 -14.55 4.42 8.99
C GLY A 230 -14.02 5.35 7.89
N GLY A 231 -12.76 5.15 7.51
CA GLY A 231 -12.13 5.86 6.41
C GLY A 231 -12.57 5.28 5.05
N GLN A 232 -12.45 6.08 4.01
CA GLN A 232 -12.66 5.65 2.63
C GLN A 232 -11.31 5.37 1.95
N PRO A 233 -11.23 4.42 1.00
CA PRO A 233 -10.01 4.16 0.23
C PRO A 233 -9.39 5.41 -0.39
N ASP A 234 -10.22 6.34 -0.84
CA ASP A 234 -9.80 7.59 -1.43
C ASP A 234 -9.06 8.51 -0.45
N GLU A 235 -9.37 8.46 0.85
CA GLU A 235 -8.67 9.28 1.86
C GLU A 235 -7.21 8.81 2.01
N VAL A 236 -6.96 7.51 1.88
CA VAL A 236 -5.61 6.95 1.85
C VAL A 236 -4.90 7.30 0.53
N ALA A 237 -5.62 7.21 -0.59
CA ALA A 237 -5.08 7.47 -1.92
C ALA A 237 -4.60 8.92 -2.08
N ARG A 238 -5.33 9.89 -1.53
CA ARG A 238 -4.91 11.31 -1.54
C ARG A 238 -3.57 11.52 -0.84
N ILE A 239 -3.35 10.88 0.30
CA ILE A 239 -2.06 10.94 1.00
C ILE A 239 -0.95 10.26 0.19
N ALA A 240 -1.27 9.15 -0.52
CA ALA A 240 -0.30 8.50 -1.40
C ALA A 240 0.17 9.44 -2.53
N VAL A 241 -0.73 10.21 -3.16
CA VAL A 241 -0.35 11.23 -4.17
C VAL A 241 0.55 12.30 -3.58
N VAL A 242 0.25 12.81 -2.38
CA VAL A 242 1.10 13.78 -1.69
C VAL A 242 2.50 13.20 -1.48
N LEU A 243 2.60 11.96 -0.97
CA LEU A 243 3.89 11.29 -0.75
C LEU A 243 4.65 10.99 -2.04
N ALA A 244 3.95 10.73 -3.14
CA ALA A 244 4.54 10.50 -4.45
C ALA A 244 5.09 11.78 -5.11
N SER A 245 4.49 12.91 -4.82
CA SER A 245 4.73 14.21 -5.48
C SER A 245 5.82 15.06 -4.81
N ASP A 246 6.15 16.19 -5.45
CA ASP A 246 7.12 17.17 -4.94
C ASP A 246 6.61 17.91 -3.68
N LEU A 247 5.30 17.85 -3.37
CA LEU A 247 4.74 18.38 -2.12
C LEU A 247 5.42 17.80 -0.88
N SER A 248 5.89 16.56 -0.97
CA SER A 248 6.57 15.86 0.13
C SER A 248 8.07 15.69 -0.10
N SER A 249 8.70 16.61 -0.83
CA SER A 249 10.13 16.52 -1.21
C SER A 249 11.09 16.37 -0.02
N TYR A 250 10.67 16.75 1.19
CA TYR A 250 11.46 16.61 2.43
C TYR A 250 10.85 15.62 3.44
N VAL A 251 9.87 14.80 2.98
CA VAL A 251 9.28 13.73 3.81
C VAL A 251 9.96 12.41 3.48
N HIS A 252 10.66 11.82 4.46
CA HIS A 252 11.48 10.63 4.30
C HIS A 252 11.56 9.82 5.58
N GLY A 253 11.40 8.49 5.49
CA GLY A 253 11.37 7.58 6.64
C GLY A 253 10.13 7.73 7.54
N ALA A 254 9.14 8.50 7.10
CA ALA A 254 7.95 8.83 7.88
C ALA A 254 6.92 7.69 7.86
N LEU A 255 6.18 7.58 8.96
CA LEU A 255 4.97 6.78 9.09
C LEU A 255 3.79 7.74 9.17
N ILE A 256 2.92 7.73 8.16
CA ILE A 256 1.82 8.69 8.04
C ILE A 256 0.50 7.99 8.37
N PRO A 257 -0.09 8.21 9.56
CA PRO A 257 -1.39 7.66 9.90
C PRO A 257 -2.50 8.25 9.03
N VAL A 258 -3.41 7.38 8.57
CA VAL A 258 -4.67 7.74 7.92
C VAL A 258 -5.74 6.88 8.59
N ASP A 259 -6.05 7.19 9.84
CA ASP A 259 -6.69 6.29 10.78
C ASP A 259 -7.85 6.92 11.57
N GLY A 260 -8.25 8.14 11.23
CA GLY A 260 -9.33 8.86 11.94
C GLY A 260 -8.99 9.21 13.39
N GLY A 261 -7.68 9.25 13.73
CA GLY A 261 -7.17 9.57 15.06
C GLY A 261 -7.05 8.35 15.99
N PHE A 262 -7.21 7.13 15.48
CA PHE A 262 -7.19 5.91 16.28
C PHE A 262 -5.90 5.75 17.10
N LEU A 263 -4.75 6.08 16.53
CA LEU A 263 -3.45 5.98 17.23
C LEU A 263 -3.20 7.10 18.24
N SER A 264 -4.01 8.15 18.24
CA SER A 264 -3.88 9.32 19.11
C SER A 264 -4.86 9.33 20.29
N ALA A 265 -5.73 8.32 20.37
CA ALA A 265 -6.79 8.23 21.39
C ALA A 265 -6.53 7.15 22.42
#